data_37eaad93f086c7506bb49d9c3233e294
#
_entry.id   37eaad93f086c7506bb49d9c3233e294
#
_cell.length_a   1.000
_cell.length_b   1.000
_cell.length_c   1.000
_cell.angle_alpha   90.00
_cell.angle_beta   90.00
_cell.angle_gamma   90.00
#
_symmetry.space_group_name_H-M   'P 1'
#
loop_
_entity.id
_entity.type
_entity.pdbx_description
1 polymer ?
#
loop_
_entity_poly.entity_id
_entity_poly.type
_entity_poly.pdbx_seq_one_letter_code
_entity_poly.pdbx_strand_id
1 'polypeptide(L)'
;MKADFSGYATKNDLLCTDGRTIKGGAFQHQDQKRVPLVWQHQHNEPGNVLGHAILEDRRDGVYAYGFFNSSPSAAEARELIRHGDINALSIHANGLKQQGKNVLHGNIREVSLVLAGANPGAFIDLSLIHI
;
A
#
# COMPACT_ATOMS: atom_id res chain seq x y z
N MET A 1 -4.74 16.25 9.70
CA MET A 1 -4.73 16.46 8.24
C MET A 1 -5.47 15.33 7.56
N LYS A 2 -6.28 15.65 6.59
CA LYS A 2 -7.10 14.67 5.89
C LYS A 2 -6.29 13.99 4.79
N ALA A 3 -6.31 12.65 4.77
CA ALA A 3 -5.64 11.91 3.71
C ALA A 3 -6.31 12.16 2.35
N ASP A 4 -5.53 12.08 1.27
CA ASP A 4 -6.06 12.20 -0.09
C ASP A 4 -6.86 10.96 -0.47
N PHE A 5 -6.41 9.79 -0.02
CA PHE A 5 -7.12 8.53 -0.21
C PHE A 5 -6.74 7.56 0.92
N SER A 6 -7.48 6.47 1.03
CA SER A 6 -7.15 5.40 1.96
C SER A 6 -7.61 4.05 1.41
N GLY A 7 -7.08 2.99 1.97
CA GLY A 7 -7.45 1.64 1.58
C GLY A 7 -6.53 0.61 2.20
N TYR A 8 -6.87 -0.66 2.07
CA TYR A 8 -5.98 -1.72 2.52
C TYR A 8 -4.78 -1.82 1.60
N ALA A 9 -3.59 -1.65 2.16
CA ALA A 9 -2.33 -1.88 1.43
C ALA A 9 -2.06 -3.37 1.29
N THR A 10 -2.50 -4.17 2.26
CA THR A 10 -2.49 -5.62 2.21
C THR A 10 -3.57 -6.16 3.14
N LYS A 11 -4.23 -7.24 2.76
CA LYS A 11 -5.18 -7.95 3.60
C LYS A 11 -4.65 -9.31 4.01
N ASN A 12 -5.01 -9.72 5.23
CA ASN A 12 -4.56 -10.97 5.81
C ASN A 12 -5.37 -12.16 5.25
N ASP A 13 -4.74 -13.33 5.28
CA ASP A 13 -5.37 -14.61 5.02
C ASP A 13 -5.92 -14.78 3.60
N LEU A 14 -5.39 -13.99 2.66
CA LEU A 14 -5.70 -14.11 1.24
C LEU A 14 -4.49 -14.63 0.48
N LEU A 15 -4.72 -15.53 -0.46
CA LEU A 15 -3.65 -16.03 -1.32
C LEU A 15 -3.24 -14.94 -2.30
N CYS A 16 -1.99 -14.50 -2.21
CA CYS A 16 -1.42 -13.51 -3.13
C CYS A 16 -0.96 -14.18 -4.43
N THR A 17 -0.78 -13.37 -5.47
CA THR A 17 -0.38 -13.89 -6.79
C THR A 17 0.99 -14.55 -6.77
N ASP A 18 1.85 -14.20 -5.81
CA ASP A 18 3.16 -14.83 -5.62
C ASP A 18 3.10 -16.14 -4.81
N GLY A 19 1.91 -16.60 -4.46
CA GLY A 19 1.70 -17.84 -3.74
C GLY A 19 1.81 -17.73 -2.23
N ARG A 20 2.08 -16.53 -1.68
CA ARG A 20 2.20 -16.32 -0.24
C ARG A 20 0.88 -15.85 0.36
N THR A 21 0.75 -16.05 1.66
CA THR A 21 -0.39 -15.58 2.44
C THR A 21 0.16 -14.80 3.64
N ILE A 22 -0.29 -13.57 3.81
CA ILE A 22 0.11 -12.74 4.94
C ILE A 22 -0.78 -13.06 6.13
N LYS A 23 -0.18 -13.36 7.27
CA LYS A 23 -0.92 -13.70 8.48
C LYS A 23 -1.13 -12.46 9.36
N GLY A 24 -2.18 -12.48 10.15
CA GLY A 24 -2.50 -11.39 11.06
C GLY A 24 -1.33 -11.07 11.98
N GLY A 25 -1.05 -9.79 12.18
CA GLY A 25 0.04 -9.32 13.02
C GLY A 25 1.40 -9.29 12.37
N ALA A 26 1.55 -9.70 11.11
CA ALA A 26 2.85 -9.73 10.43
C ALA A 26 3.56 -8.38 10.43
N PHE A 27 2.81 -7.28 10.38
CA PHE A 27 3.32 -5.92 10.33
C PHE A 27 2.85 -5.06 11.50
N GLN A 28 2.38 -5.67 12.59
CA GLN A 28 1.79 -4.93 13.73
C GLN A 28 2.75 -3.92 14.37
N HIS A 29 4.06 -4.19 14.31
CA HIS A 29 5.08 -3.28 14.85
C HIS A 29 5.20 -1.98 14.05
N GLN A 30 4.59 -1.91 12.89
CA GLN A 30 4.62 -0.72 12.03
C GLN A 30 3.34 0.12 12.12
N ASP A 31 2.46 -0.18 13.07
CA ASP A 31 1.27 0.63 13.29
C ASP A 31 1.63 2.09 13.49
N GLN A 32 0.94 3.00 12.78
CA GLN A 32 1.16 4.44 12.79
C GLN A 32 2.50 4.88 12.19
N LYS A 33 3.24 3.98 11.56
CA LYS A 33 4.51 4.33 10.89
C LYS A 33 4.26 4.93 9.53
N ARG A 34 5.20 5.79 9.12
CA ARG A 34 5.19 6.47 7.83
C ARG A 34 6.14 5.76 6.88
N VAL A 35 5.65 5.50 5.66
CA VAL A 35 6.47 4.92 4.57
C VAL A 35 6.25 5.72 3.29
N PRO A 36 7.18 5.68 2.32
CA PRO A 36 6.96 6.34 1.03
C PRO A 36 5.77 5.76 0.27
N LEU A 37 5.07 6.63 -0.45
CA LEU A 37 4.06 6.26 -1.43
C LEU A 37 4.70 6.35 -2.82
N VAL A 38 4.68 5.26 -3.59
CA VAL A 38 5.50 5.10 -4.79
C VAL A 38 4.62 4.66 -5.97
N TRP A 39 5.08 4.96 -7.18
CA TRP A 39 4.45 4.51 -8.42
C TRP A 39 5.03 3.16 -8.86
N GLN A 40 4.20 2.12 -8.91
CA GLN A 40 4.53 0.80 -9.49
C GLN A 40 5.83 0.19 -8.95
N HIS A 41 6.12 0.39 -7.65
CA HIS A 41 7.35 -0.08 -7.00
C HIS A 41 8.65 0.45 -7.62
N GLN A 42 8.58 1.52 -8.39
CA GLN A 42 9.75 2.10 -9.07
C GLN A 42 10.40 3.17 -8.20
N HIS A 43 11.02 2.77 -7.10
CA HIS A 43 11.60 3.69 -6.12
C HIS A 43 13.06 4.07 -6.39
N ASN A 44 13.54 3.84 -7.61
CA ASN A 44 14.89 4.19 -8.06
C ASN A 44 15.01 5.65 -8.56
N GLU A 45 13.91 6.37 -8.70
CA GLU A 45 13.91 7.75 -9.17
C GLU A 45 13.03 8.63 -8.28
N PRO A 46 13.48 9.88 -7.99
CA PRO A 46 12.69 10.79 -7.14
C PRO A 46 11.30 11.10 -7.68
N GLY A 47 11.14 11.17 -9.00
CA GLY A 47 9.86 11.47 -9.63
C GLY A 47 8.80 10.39 -9.43
N ASN A 48 9.20 9.20 -9.02
CA ASN A 48 8.26 8.10 -8.74
C ASN A 48 7.79 8.07 -7.29
N VAL A 49 8.34 8.94 -6.44
CA VAL A 49 7.88 9.09 -5.06
C VAL A 49 6.77 10.13 -5.04
N LEU A 50 5.55 9.66 -4.81
CA LEU A 50 4.33 10.46 -4.94
C LEU A 50 3.92 11.14 -3.63
N GLY A 51 4.53 10.76 -2.53
CA GLY A 51 4.19 11.26 -1.21
C GLY A 51 4.53 10.23 -0.15
N HIS A 52 3.64 10.09 0.83
CA HIS A 52 3.82 9.09 1.88
C HIS A 52 2.50 8.44 2.26
N ALA A 53 2.60 7.33 2.96
CA ALA A 53 1.46 6.64 3.54
C ALA A 53 1.68 6.45 5.03
N ILE A 54 0.61 6.60 5.82
CA ILE A 54 0.62 6.25 7.23
C ILE A 54 -0.07 4.90 7.36
N LEU A 55 0.58 3.96 8.00
CA LEU A 55 0.07 2.61 8.16
C LEU A 55 -0.77 2.50 9.43
N GLU A 56 -1.83 1.72 9.36
CA GLU A 56 -2.68 1.39 10.51
C GLU A 56 -2.89 -0.12 10.53
N ASP A 57 -2.38 -0.76 11.57
CA ASP A 57 -2.58 -2.20 11.71
C ASP A 57 -4.02 -2.47 12.17
N ARG A 58 -4.75 -3.19 11.32
CA ARG A 58 -6.13 -3.58 11.61
C ARG A 58 -6.25 -5.08 11.68
N ARG A 59 -7.35 -5.54 12.23
CA ARG A 59 -7.64 -6.97 12.35
C ARG A 59 -7.56 -7.70 11.00
N ASP A 60 -8.04 -7.06 9.94
CA ASP A 60 -8.13 -7.68 8.60
C ASP A 60 -6.89 -7.46 7.74
N GLY A 61 -5.97 -6.62 8.16
CA GLY A 61 -4.77 -6.29 7.39
C GLY A 61 -4.16 -4.97 7.78
N VAL A 62 -3.34 -4.42 6.89
CA VAL A 62 -2.74 -3.11 7.08
C VAL A 62 -3.44 -2.10 6.19
N TYR A 63 -4.10 -1.15 6.83
CA TYR A 63 -4.77 -0.04 6.16
C TYR A 63 -3.77 1.10 5.97
N ALA A 64 -3.86 1.81 4.86
CA ALA A 64 -2.94 2.90 4.55
C ALA A 64 -3.71 4.18 4.26
N TYR A 65 -3.22 5.29 4.79
CA TYR A 65 -3.71 6.63 4.50
C TYR A 65 -2.68 7.31 3.61
N GLY A 66 -3.07 7.66 2.39
CA GLY A 66 -2.17 8.23 1.40
C GLY A 66 -2.20 9.75 1.37
N PHE A 67 -1.02 10.36 1.30
CA PHE A 67 -0.83 11.81 1.25
C PHE A 67 0.09 12.13 0.08
N PHE A 68 -0.44 12.80 -0.93
CA PHE A 68 0.34 13.20 -2.10
C PHE A 68 1.22 14.41 -1.79
N ASN A 69 2.41 14.41 -2.39
CA ASN A 69 3.26 15.61 -2.42
C ASN A 69 2.80 16.53 -3.56
N SER A 70 3.49 17.64 -3.75
CA SER A 70 3.12 18.64 -4.78
C SER A 70 3.84 18.44 -6.11
N SER A 71 4.40 17.25 -6.34
CA SER A 71 5.10 16.97 -7.61
C SER A 71 4.13 16.81 -8.77
N PRO A 72 4.61 17.02 -10.03
CA PRO A 72 3.81 16.74 -11.22
C PRO A 72 3.37 15.27 -11.29
N SER A 73 4.22 14.34 -10.91
CA SER A 73 3.89 12.91 -10.91
C SER A 73 2.75 12.59 -9.95
N ALA A 74 2.75 13.23 -8.78
CA ALA A 74 1.66 13.05 -7.81
C ALA A 74 0.34 13.60 -8.36
N ALA A 75 0.37 14.71 -9.07
CA ALA A 75 -0.82 15.27 -9.71
C ALA A 75 -1.39 14.32 -10.77
N GLU A 76 -0.52 13.69 -11.56
CA GLU A 76 -0.92 12.68 -12.54
C GLU A 76 -1.54 11.45 -11.86
N ALA A 77 -0.92 10.96 -10.80
CA ALA A 77 -1.43 9.81 -10.05
C ALA A 77 -2.80 10.11 -9.42
N ARG A 78 -2.95 11.32 -8.87
CA ARG A 78 -4.22 11.80 -8.31
C ARG A 78 -5.33 11.74 -9.35
N GLU A 79 -5.05 12.17 -10.58
CA GLU A 79 -6.03 12.15 -11.66
C GLU A 79 -6.41 10.72 -12.05
N LEU A 80 -5.45 9.80 -12.07
CA LEU A 80 -5.71 8.40 -12.38
C LEU A 80 -6.63 7.75 -11.34
N ILE A 81 -6.44 8.07 -10.08
CA ILE A 81 -7.32 7.61 -9.00
C ILE A 81 -8.70 8.22 -9.13
N ARG A 82 -8.76 9.54 -9.33
CA ARG A 82 -10.02 10.26 -9.44
C ARG A 82 -10.89 9.75 -10.59
N HIS A 83 -10.24 9.42 -11.71
CA HIS A 83 -10.90 8.89 -12.91
C HIS A 83 -11.24 7.41 -12.79
N GLY A 84 -10.63 6.70 -11.83
CA GLY A 84 -10.87 5.28 -11.61
C GLY A 84 -9.98 4.34 -12.42
N ASP A 85 -8.97 4.87 -13.10
CA ASP A 85 -8.07 4.04 -13.92
C ASP A 85 -7.06 3.27 -13.08
N ILE A 86 -6.74 3.78 -11.90
CA ILE A 86 -5.88 3.14 -10.91
C ILE A 86 -6.62 3.08 -9.58
N ASN A 87 -6.75 1.88 -9.01
CA ASN A 87 -7.42 1.70 -7.72
C ASN A 87 -6.76 0.63 -6.84
N ALA A 88 -5.67 0.04 -7.27
CA ALA A 88 -5.01 -1.03 -6.52
C ALA A 88 -3.80 -0.52 -5.75
N LEU A 89 -3.58 -1.11 -4.58
CA LEU A 89 -2.44 -0.85 -3.73
C LEU A 89 -1.59 -2.11 -3.63
N SER A 90 -0.30 -1.92 -3.38
CA SER A 90 0.63 -3.02 -3.16
C SER A 90 1.71 -2.57 -2.18
N ILE A 91 2.25 -3.52 -1.43
CA ILE A 91 3.37 -3.25 -0.53
C ILE A 91 4.65 -3.84 -1.11
N HIS A 92 5.78 -3.21 -0.80
CA HIS A 92 7.09 -3.83 -0.89
C HIS A 92 7.58 -4.04 0.53
N ALA A 93 7.91 -5.28 0.88
CA ALA A 93 8.35 -5.62 2.22
C ALA A 93 9.62 -6.46 2.16
N ASN A 94 10.46 -6.33 3.18
CA ASN A 94 11.66 -7.15 3.32
C ASN A 94 11.73 -7.74 4.73
N GLY A 95 12.81 -8.49 4.99
CA GLY A 95 13.00 -9.11 6.31
C GLY A 95 11.89 -10.10 6.64
N LEU A 96 11.35 -10.78 5.63
CA LEU A 96 10.20 -11.67 5.82
C LEU A 96 10.60 -12.91 6.62
N LYS A 97 9.75 -13.25 7.60
CA LYS A 97 9.83 -14.53 8.31
C LYS A 97 8.62 -15.36 7.88
N GLN A 98 8.88 -16.49 7.26
CA GLN A 98 7.85 -17.35 6.70
C GLN A 98 7.87 -18.73 7.33
N GLN A 99 6.67 -19.30 7.43
CA GLN A 99 6.47 -20.72 7.74
C GLN A 99 5.76 -21.31 6.53
N GLY A 100 6.50 -22.05 5.68
CA GLY A 100 6.00 -22.45 4.38
C GLY A 100 5.70 -21.23 3.52
N LYS A 101 4.47 -21.07 3.08
CA LYS A 101 4.00 -19.92 2.30
C LYS A 101 3.33 -18.85 3.15
N ASN A 102 3.30 -19.01 4.48
CA ASN A 102 2.70 -18.03 5.38
C ASN A 102 3.73 -17.02 5.84
N VAL A 103 3.47 -15.74 5.60
CA VAL A 103 4.31 -14.64 6.07
C VAL A 103 3.86 -14.27 7.48
N LEU A 104 4.74 -14.49 8.47
CA LEU A 104 4.44 -14.25 9.88
C LEU A 104 4.98 -12.92 10.37
N HIS A 105 5.99 -12.37 9.69
CA HIS A 105 6.60 -11.10 10.05
C HIS A 105 7.32 -10.52 8.83
N GLY A 106 7.40 -9.20 8.78
CA GLY A 106 8.15 -8.50 7.75
C GLY A 106 8.18 -7.00 8.04
N ASN A 107 8.86 -6.26 7.17
CA ASN A 107 8.95 -4.82 7.25
C ASN A 107 8.47 -4.21 5.94
N ILE A 108 7.36 -3.50 5.98
CA ILE A 108 6.88 -2.75 4.82
C ILE A 108 7.82 -1.58 4.59
N ARG A 109 8.37 -1.51 3.38
CA ARG A 109 9.32 -0.47 2.97
C ARG A 109 8.65 0.66 2.21
N GLU A 110 7.57 0.36 1.50
CA GLU A 110 6.79 1.37 0.78
C GLU A 110 5.40 0.81 0.46
N VAL A 111 4.47 1.72 0.15
CA VAL A 111 3.17 1.40 -0.43
C VAL A 111 3.16 1.98 -1.83
N SER A 112 2.71 1.21 -2.81
CA SER A 112 2.63 1.67 -4.19
C SER A 112 1.21 1.70 -4.72
N LEU A 113 0.98 2.65 -5.63
CA LEU A 113 -0.16 2.61 -6.54
C LEU A 113 0.23 1.72 -7.70
N VAL A 114 -0.58 0.74 -8.01
CA VAL A 114 -0.27 -0.25 -9.06
C VAL A 114 -1.49 -0.52 -9.94
N LEU A 115 -1.21 -0.99 -11.17
CA LEU A 115 -2.28 -1.46 -12.05
C LEU A 115 -2.92 -2.74 -11.52
N ALA A 116 -2.11 -3.65 -10.97
CA ALA A 116 -2.58 -4.88 -10.38
C ALA A 116 -1.65 -5.27 -9.24
N GLY A 117 -2.21 -5.42 -8.06
CA GLY A 117 -1.46 -5.81 -6.88
C GLY A 117 -1.40 -7.32 -6.69
N ALA A 118 -0.40 -7.79 -5.94
CA ALA A 118 -0.27 -9.20 -5.60
C ALA A 118 -1.34 -9.67 -4.61
N ASN A 119 -1.79 -8.78 -3.72
CA ASN A 119 -2.81 -9.10 -2.73
C ASN A 119 -4.20 -8.75 -3.30
N PRO A 120 -5.11 -9.75 -3.43
CA PRO A 120 -6.40 -9.51 -4.06
C PRO A 120 -7.38 -8.65 -3.27
N GLY A 121 -7.04 -8.28 -2.03
CA GLY A 121 -7.85 -7.39 -1.21
C GLY A 121 -7.30 -5.98 -1.06
N ALA A 122 -6.19 -5.67 -1.74
CA ALA A 122 -5.49 -4.38 -1.58
C ALA A 122 -5.99 -3.35 -2.59
N PHE A 123 -7.02 -2.60 -2.20
CA PHE A 123 -7.65 -1.59 -3.06
C PHE A 123 -7.88 -0.28 -2.29
N ILE A 124 -7.89 0.82 -3.06
CA ILE A 124 -8.32 2.12 -2.55
C ILE A 124 -9.80 2.05 -2.23
N ASP A 125 -10.18 2.60 -1.09
CA ASP A 125 -11.60 2.75 -0.72
C ASP A 125 -12.17 3.95 -1.46
N LEU A 126 -12.87 3.68 -2.55
CA LEU A 126 -13.38 4.72 -3.45
C LEU A 126 -14.43 5.62 -2.78
N SER A 127 -15.05 5.17 -1.69
CA SER A 127 -16.03 5.98 -0.94
C SER A 127 -15.36 7.04 -0.07
N LEU A 128 -14.03 6.98 0.12
CA LEU A 128 -13.26 7.85 1.01
C LEU A 128 -12.18 8.65 0.27
N ILE A 129 -12.36 8.89 -1.04
CA ILE A 129 -11.42 9.70 -1.83
C ILE A 129 -11.68 11.19 -1.56
N HIS A 130 -10.60 11.94 -1.32
CA HIS A 130 -10.63 13.38 -1.07
C HIS A 130 -9.77 14.17 -2.07
N ILE A 131 -9.85 13.81 -3.33
CA ILE A 131 -9.08 14.44 -4.40
C ILE A 131 -9.94 14.89 -5.55
#